data_d65f3bd452b1ae718a06bb2699262537
#
_entry.id   d65f3bd452b1ae718a06bb2699262537
#
_cell.length_a   1.000
_cell.length_b   1.000
_cell.length_c   1.000
_cell.angle_alpha   90.00
_cell.angle_beta   90.00
_cell.angle_gamma   90.00
#
_symmetry.space_group_name_H-M   'P 1'
#
loop_
_entity.id
_entity.type
_entity.pdbx_description
1 polymer ?
#
loop_
_entity_poly.entity_id
_entity_poly.type
_entity_poly.pdbx_seq_one_letter_code
_entity_poly.pdbx_strand_id
1 'polypeptide(L)'
;LMFGVNLGVKIYFRSEDTSRELMLLQQEKLSNQLKYLKAQINPHFFMNTLNNIHALVDIDPGRAQSSIILFSRMMRYVVYESESTSIPLQKEVEFLSNYITLMRLRFTSRVHLTVDMQPKMQGEVPPLLFIMFVENAFKHGVSYQRDTHIHILMEQVGERIHFFCENPKIDSLEDVQGGVG
;
A
#
# COMPACT_ATOMS: atom_id res chain seq x y z
N LEU A 1 19.47 -53.72 29.27
CA LEU A 1 19.74 -53.35 27.86
C LEU A 1 18.47 -52.97 27.05
N MET A 2 17.33 -53.66 27.23
CA MET A 2 16.07 -53.36 26.49
C MET A 2 15.46 -51.98 26.82
N PHE A 3 15.61 -51.44 28.04
CA PHE A 3 15.06 -50.12 28.41
C PHE A 3 15.79 -48.95 27.72
N GLY A 4 17.11 -49.06 27.51
CA GLY A 4 17.89 -47.99 26.87
C GLY A 4 17.59 -47.83 25.38
N VAL A 5 17.35 -48.94 24.66
CA VAL A 5 17.03 -48.94 23.24
C VAL A 5 15.66 -48.32 23.00
N ASN A 6 14.67 -48.60 23.86
CA ASN A 6 13.30 -48.08 23.73
C ASN A 6 13.26 -46.56 24.02
N LEU A 7 14.08 -46.05 24.92
CA LEU A 7 14.21 -44.64 25.24
C LEU A 7 14.86 -43.86 24.06
N GLY A 8 15.93 -44.42 23.48
CA GLY A 8 16.64 -43.83 22.34
C GLY A 8 15.74 -43.72 21.09
N VAL A 9 14.98 -44.78 20.82
CA VAL A 9 14.01 -44.79 19.69
C VAL A 9 12.91 -43.75 19.92
N LYS A 10 12.35 -43.63 21.12
CA LYS A 10 11.36 -42.60 21.45
C LYS A 10 11.89 -41.17 21.30
N ILE A 11 13.13 -40.93 21.74
CA ILE A 11 13.77 -39.61 21.62
C ILE A 11 14.00 -39.29 20.15
N TYR A 12 14.43 -40.24 19.33
CA TYR A 12 14.65 -40.07 17.92
C TYR A 12 13.35 -39.69 17.18
N PHE A 13 12.27 -40.45 17.36
CA PHE A 13 10.97 -40.14 16.75
C PHE A 13 10.39 -38.79 17.22
N ARG A 14 10.55 -38.45 18.49
CA ARG A 14 10.11 -37.16 19.03
C ARG A 14 10.92 -36.01 18.46
N SER A 15 12.22 -36.19 18.20
CA SER A 15 13.06 -35.20 17.54
C SER A 15 12.69 -35.01 16.08
N GLU A 16 12.34 -36.07 15.34
CA GLU A 16 11.86 -35.99 13.96
C GLU A 16 10.50 -35.29 13.88
N ASP A 17 9.56 -35.64 14.78
CA ASP A 17 8.25 -34.98 14.83
C ASP A 17 8.38 -33.48 15.12
N THR A 18 9.24 -33.09 16.08
CA THR A 18 9.48 -31.68 16.41
C THR A 18 10.15 -30.93 15.25
N SER A 19 11.09 -31.57 14.55
CA SER A 19 11.73 -30.98 13.36
C SER A 19 10.74 -30.77 12.20
N ARG A 20 9.84 -31.72 12.02
CA ARG A 20 8.76 -31.65 11.02
C ARG A 20 7.75 -30.54 11.34
N GLU A 21 7.37 -30.42 12.60
CA GLU A 21 6.48 -29.37 13.08
C GLU A 21 7.09 -27.97 12.90
N LEU A 22 8.39 -27.81 13.22
CA LEU A 22 9.13 -26.58 13.00
C LEU A 22 9.20 -26.21 11.52
N MET A 23 9.43 -27.16 10.61
CA MET A 23 9.43 -26.93 9.17
C MET A 23 8.05 -26.48 8.67
N LEU A 24 6.97 -27.11 9.14
CA LEU A 24 5.60 -26.72 8.77
C LEU A 24 5.27 -25.32 9.26
N LEU A 25 5.63 -24.97 10.49
CA LEU A 25 5.43 -23.62 11.04
C LEU A 25 6.26 -22.56 10.27
N GLN A 26 7.47 -22.89 9.88
CA GLN A 26 8.29 -22.00 9.05
C GLN A 26 7.69 -21.81 7.67
N GLN A 27 7.19 -22.88 7.04
CA GLN A 27 6.53 -22.83 5.74
C GLN A 27 5.24 -22.03 5.80
N GLU A 28 4.44 -22.21 6.84
CA GLU A 28 3.22 -21.42 7.07
C GLU A 28 3.53 -19.94 7.29
N LYS A 29 4.53 -19.63 8.12
CA LYS A 29 5.01 -18.25 8.34
C LYS A 29 5.45 -17.60 7.03
N LEU A 30 6.26 -18.30 6.21
CA LEU A 30 6.70 -17.80 4.92
C LEU A 30 5.51 -17.58 3.95
N SER A 31 4.58 -18.53 3.91
CA SER A 31 3.34 -18.40 3.11
C SER A 31 2.50 -17.19 3.53
N ASN A 32 2.37 -16.98 4.83
CA ASN A 32 1.63 -15.84 5.38
C ASN A 32 2.35 -14.51 5.10
N GLN A 33 3.68 -14.47 5.17
CA GLN A 33 4.48 -13.32 4.78
C GLN A 33 4.31 -13.01 3.28
N LEU A 34 4.34 -14.02 2.40
CA LEU A 34 4.09 -13.85 0.97
C LEU A 34 2.66 -13.39 0.65
N LYS A 35 1.66 -13.90 1.38
CA LYS A 35 0.27 -13.43 1.26
C LYS A 35 0.13 -11.97 1.70
N TYR A 36 0.76 -11.62 2.81
CA TYR A 36 0.79 -10.25 3.33
C TYR A 36 1.47 -9.30 2.35
N LEU A 37 2.64 -9.68 1.82
CA LEU A 37 3.36 -8.91 0.81
C LEU A 37 2.53 -8.73 -0.48
N LYS A 38 1.86 -9.81 -0.95
CA LYS A 38 0.94 -9.73 -2.10
C LYS A 38 -0.29 -8.86 -1.83
N ALA A 39 -0.78 -8.83 -0.59
CA ALA A 39 -1.92 -8.01 -0.20
C ALA A 39 -1.57 -6.51 -0.09
N GLN A 40 -0.32 -6.17 0.25
CA GLN A 40 0.18 -4.79 0.25
C GLN A 40 0.25 -4.19 -1.17
N ILE A 41 0.38 -5.04 -2.18
CA ILE A 41 0.30 -4.61 -3.57
C ILE A 41 -1.18 -4.69 -3.97
N ASN A 42 -1.87 -3.56 -4.01
CA ASN A 42 -3.24 -3.50 -4.54
C ASN A 42 -3.20 -3.73 -6.07
N PRO A 43 -3.45 -4.97 -6.56
CA PRO A 43 -3.30 -5.29 -8.00
C PRO A 43 -4.21 -4.43 -8.87
N HIS A 44 -5.38 -4.09 -8.35
CA HIS A 44 -6.37 -3.28 -9.04
C HIS A 44 -5.88 -1.83 -9.23
N PHE A 45 -5.18 -1.26 -8.23
CA PHE A 45 -4.57 0.06 -8.40
C PHE A 45 -3.52 0.04 -9.52
N PHE A 46 -2.65 -0.96 -9.55
CA PHE A 46 -1.58 -1.06 -10.54
C PHE A 46 -2.13 -1.22 -11.96
N MET A 47 -3.08 -2.14 -12.15
CA MET A 47 -3.71 -2.36 -13.44
C MET A 47 -4.41 -1.09 -13.94
N ASN A 48 -5.16 -0.42 -13.08
CA ASN A 48 -5.85 0.82 -13.45
C ASN A 48 -4.87 1.96 -13.76
N THR A 49 -3.78 2.08 -13.00
CA THR A 49 -2.76 3.09 -13.27
C THR A 49 -2.09 2.86 -14.61
N LEU A 50 -1.74 1.61 -14.95
CA LEU A 50 -1.17 1.26 -16.25
C LEU A 50 -2.17 1.55 -17.40
N ASN A 51 -3.45 1.21 -17.23
CA ASN A 51 -4.49 1.52 -18.22
C ASN A 51 -4.64 3.02 -18.44
N ASN A 52 -4.60 3.83 -17.37
CA ASN A 52 -4.66 5.28 -17.47
C ASN A 52 -3.42 5.87 -18.16
N ILE A 53 -2.23 5.34 -17.86
CA ILE A 53 -0.99 5.74 -18.53
C ILE A 53 -1.06 5.38 -20.02
N HIS A 54 -1.54 4.17 -20.35
CA HIS A 54 -1.72 3.73 -21.73
C HIS A 54 -2.66 4.69 -22.49
N ALA A 55 -3.79 5.04 -21.89
CA ALA A 55 -4.73 6.01 -22.51
C ALA A 55 -4.11 7.40 -22.72
N LEU A 56 -3.14 7.80 -21.88
CA LEU A 56 -2.43 9.07 -22.04
C LEU A 56 -1.40 9.06 -23.17
N VAL A 57 -0.92 7.89 -23.63
CA VAL A 57 0.15 7.82 -24.65
C VAL A 57 -0.22 8.58 -25.91
N ASP A 58 -1.46 8.47 -26.37
CA ASP A 58 -1.94 9.11 -27.57
C ASP A 58 -2.46 10.55 -27.34
N ILE A 59 -2.87 10.88 -26.10
CA ILE A 59 -3.50 12.15 -25.75
C ILE A 59 -2.45 13.17 -25.29
N ASP A 60 -1.55 12.74 -24.39
CA ASP A 60 -0.50 13.55 -23.77
C ASP A 60 0.73 12.69 -23.49
N PRO A 61 1.61 12.47 -24.50
CA PRO A 61 2.79 11.62 -24.35
C PRO A 61 3.74 12.08 -23.25
N GLY A 62 3.87 13.38 -23.03
CA GLY A 62 4.72 13.95 -21.98
C GLY A 62 4.22 13.60 -20.57
N ARG A 63 2.91 13.68 -20.38
CA ARG A 63 2.26 13.27 -19.13
C ARG A 63 2.31 11.76 -18.94
N ALA A 64 2.15 10.97 -20.00
CA ALA A 64 2.32 9.53 -19.95
C ALA A 64 3.73 9.14 -19.49
N GLN A 65 4.77 9.74 -20.09
CA GLN A 65 6.17 9.49 -19.73
C GLN A 65 6.46 9.85 -18.26
N SER A 66 5.99 11.02 -17.81
CA SER A 66 6.14 11.45 -16.41
C SER A 66 5.47 10.47 -15.45
N SER A 67 4.28 9.97 -15.79
CA SER A 67 3.52 9.01 -15.01
C SER A 67 4.19 7.64 -14.92
N ILE A 68 4.87 7.17 -15.98
CA ILE A 68 5.68 5.95 -15.96
C ILE A 68 6.83 6.09 -14.96
N ILE A 69 7.49 7.24 -14.92
CA ILE A 69 8.58 7.50 -13.98
C ILE A 69 8.07 7.46 -12.53
N LEU A 70 6.96 8.13 -12.25
CA LEU A 70 6.33 8.13 -10.92
C LEU A 70 5.91 6.72 -10.49
N PHE A 71 5.26 5.98 -11.40
CA PHE A 71 4.85 4.60 -11.18
C PHE A 71 6.05 3.69 -10.87
N SER A 72 7.14 3.82 -11.62
CA SER A 72 8.38 3.07 -11.40
C SER A 72 9.02 3.37 -10.04
N ARG A 73 9.03 4.64 -9.61
CA ARG A 73 9.52 5.04 -8.27
C ARG A 73 8.67 4.42 -7.16
N MET A 74 7.37 4.46 -7.32
CA MET A 74 6.43 3.88 -6.36
C MET A 74 6.57 2.36 -6.27
N MET A 75 6.71 1.67 -7.42
CA MET A 75 6.98 0.22 -7.45
C MET A 75 8.27 -0.15 -6.74
N ARG A 76 9.33 0.64 -6.95
CA ARG A 76 10.61 0.43 -6.27
C ARG A 76 10.46 0.52 -4.76
N TYR A 77 9.73 1.53 -4.27
CA TYR A 77 9.43 1.66 -2.85
C TYR A 77 8.71 0.41 -2.31
N VAL A 78 7.65 -0.03 -2.97
CA VAL A 78 6.86 -1.20 -2.54
C VAL A 78 7.70 -2.49 -2.54
N VAL A 79 8.60 -2.67 -3.52
CA VAL A 79 9.40 -3.89 -3.63
C VAL A 79 10.56 -3.94 -2.63
N TYR A 80 11.22 -2.80 -2.39
CA TYR A 80 12.48 -2.79 -1.63
C TYR A 80 12.37 -2.21 -0.22
N GLU A 81 11.48 -1.24 0.01
CA GLU A 81 11.39 -0.55 1.30
C GLU A 81 10.31 -1.16 2.22
N SER A 82 9.30 -1.81 1.66
CA SER A 82 8.16 -2.34 2.44
C SER A 82 8.53 -3.49 3.38
N GLU A 83 9.68 -4.14 3.19
CA GLU A 83 10.17 -5.20 4.07
C GLU A 83 10.96 -4.68 5.27
N SER A 84 11.32 -3.41 5.28
CA SER A 84 12.06 -2.79 6.38
C SER A 84 11.17 -2.60 7.60
N THR A 85 11.76 -2.67 8.79
CA THR A 85 11.04 -2.38 10.05
C THR A 85 10.76 -0.90 10.21
N SER A 86 11.65 -0.03 9.71
CA SER A 86 11.48 1.41 9.67
C SER A 86 12.20 2.00 8.44
N ILE A 87 11.74 3.15 8.01
CA ILE A 87 12.29 3.92 6.90
C ILE A 87 12.30 5.40 7.25
N PRO A 88 13.17 6.23 6.64
CA PRO A 88 13.09 7.67 6.77
C PRO A 88 11.69 8.18 6.39
N LEU A 89 11.10 9.01 7.26
CA LEU A 89 9.77 9.60 7.05
C LEU A 89 9.66 10.32 5.70
N GLN A 90 10.74 10.93 5.23
CA GLN A 90 10.80 11.58 3.93
C GLN A 90 10.49 10.63 2.76
N LYS A 91 10.93 9.36 2.84
CA LYS A 91 10.61 8.35 1.81
C LYS A 91 9.12 8.00 1.80
N GLU A 92 8.49 7.93 2.96
CA GLU A 92 7.04 7.70 3.07
C GLU A 92 6.25 8.87 2.47
N VAL A 93 6.67 10.12 2.74
CA VAL A 93 6.08 11.33 2.15
C VAL A 93 6.21 11.33 0.63
N GLU A 94 7.39 10.99 0.10
CA GLU A 94 7.62 10.88 -1.35
C GLU A 94 6.75 9.80 -1.99
N PHE A 95 6.63 8.64 -1.33
CA PHE A 95 5.76 7.57 -1.78
C PHE A 95 4.29 8.01 -1.84
N LEU A 96 3.77 8.62 -0.77
CA LEU A 96 2.41 9.16 -0.73
C LEU A 96 2.16 10.21 -1.80
N SER A 97 3.12 11.13 -2.00
CA SER A 97 3.04 12.16 -3.03
C SER A 97 2.94 11.57 -4.43
N ASN A 98 3.77 10.56 -4.73
CA ASN A 98 3.75 9.85 -6.01
C ASN A 98 2.42 9.09 -6.20
N TYR A 99 1.93 8.41 -5.17
CA TYR A 99 0.66 7.71 -5.16
C TYR A 99 -0.52 8.65 -5.46
N ILE A 100 -0.60 9.76 -4.72
CA ILE A 100 -1.66 10.75 -4.88
C ILE A 100 -1.62 11.37 -6.29
N THR A 101 -0.43 11.65 -6.81
CA THR A 101 -0.25 12.19 -8.17
C THR A 101 -0.76 11.21 -9.23
N LEU A 102 -0.47 9.91 -9.09
CA LEU A 102 -0.99 8.90 -9.99
C LEU A 102 -2.50 8.71 -9.84
N MET A 103 -3.04 8.80 -8.62
CA MET A 103 -4.48 8.73 -8.39
C MET A 103 -5.24 9.88 -9.05
N ARG A 104 -4.66 11.09 -9.11
CA ARG A 104 -5.24 12.24 -9.81
C ARG A 104 -5.51 12.00 -11.30
N LEU A 105 -4.80 11.06 -11.94
CA LEU A 105 -5.05 10.70 -13.34
C LEU A 105 -6.44 10.07 -13.56
N ARG A 106 -7.04 9.53 -12.49
CA ARG A 106 -8.33 8.83 -12.52
C ARG A 106 -9.51 9.74 -12.25
N PHE A 107 -9.25 10.91 -11.66
CA PHE A 107 -10.31 11.78 -11.19
C PHE A 107 -10.75 12.77 -12.25
N THR A 108 -12.04 13.04 -12.28
CA THR A 108 -12.64 14.12 -13.05
C THR A 108 -12.47 15.45 -12.32
N SER A 109 -12.83 16.55 -12.98
CA SER A 109 -12.82 17.90 -12.38
C SER A 109 -13.75 18.05 -11.17
N ARG A 110 -14.65 17.09 -10.94
CA ARG A 110 -15.56 17.08 -9.77
C ARG A 110 -14.90 16.63 -8.47
N VAL A 111 -13.72 15.99 -8.56
CA VAL A 111 -12.98 15.57 -7.38
C VAL A 111 -11.95 16.64 -7.03
N HIS A 112 -12.26 17.44 -6.02
CA HIS A 112 -11.38 18.48 -5.50
C HIS A 112 -10.45 17.88 -4.44
N LEU A 113 -9.19 17.79 -4.77
CA LEU A 113 -8.15 17.18 -3.90
C LEU A 113 -7.19 18.26 -3.44
N THR A 114 -7.25 18.58 -2.15
CA THR A 114 -6.30 19.45 -1.44
C THR A 114 -5.25 18.59 -0.75
N VAL A 115 -3.98 18.87 -1.00
CA VAL A 115 -2.85 18.09 -0.45
C VAL A 115 -1.81 19.04 0.09
N ASP A 116 -1.69 19.07 1.41
CA ASP A 116 -0.77 19.92 2.15
C ASP A 116 0.21 19.02 2.91
N MET A 117 1.31 18.68 2.25
CA MET A 117 2.37 17.87 2.84
C MET A 117 3.63 18.68 2.98
N GLN A 118 4.16 18.77 4.20
CA GLN A 118 5.40 19.48 4.49
C GLN A 118 6.55 18.86 3.68
N PRO A 119 7.33 19.65 2.93
CA PRO A 119 8.28 19.13 1.97
C PRO A 119 9.51 18.44 2.58
N LYS A 120 9.79 18.71 3.85
CA LYS A 120 10.94 18.13 4.57
C LYS A 120 10.52 17.71 5.96
N MET A 121 10.56 16.41 6.22
CA MET A 121 10.27 15.81 7.52
C MET A 121 11.43 14.90 7.94
N GLN A 122 11.65 14.80 9.25
CA GLN A 122 12.72 14.00 9.84
C GLN A 122 12.14 12.88 10.71
N GLY A 123 12.98 11.87 10.96
CA GLY A 123 12.60 10.71 11.77
C GLY A 123 12.37 9.47 10.92
N GLU A 124 11.97 8.41 11.60
CA GLU A 124 11.70 7.12 10.99
C GLU A 124 10.29 6.65 11.31
N VAL A 125 9.68 5.95 10.37
CA VAL A 125 8.33 5.38 10.50
C VAL A 125 8.29 3.98 9.87
N PRO A 126 7.37 3.10 10.29
CA PRO A 126 7.08 1.89 9.53
C PRO A 126 6.67 2.22 8.09
N PRO A 127 7.13 1.45 7.09
CA PRO A 127 6.72 1.67 5.70
C PRO A 127 5.22 1.43 5.51
N LEU A 128 4.63 2.12 4.55
CA LEU A 128 3.21 2.01 4.19
C LEU A 128 2.24 2.35 5.33
N LEU A 129 2.68 3.16 6.31
CA LEU A 129 1.87 3.51 7.48
C LEU A 129 0.64 4.35 7.10
N PHE A 130 0.80 5.34 6.24
CA PHE A 130 -0.23 6.32 5.95
C PHE A 130 -1.09 5.98 4.72
N ILE A 131 -0.61 5.08 3.85
CA ILE A 131 -1.29 4.75 2.59
C ILE A 131 -2.71 4.23 2.81
N MET A 132 -2.95 3.47 3.87
CA MET A 132 -4.27 2.90 4.18
C MET A 132 -5.34 3.97 4.36
N PHE A 133 -4.99 5.10 4.98
CA PHE A 133 -5.92 6.22 5.20
C PHE A 133 -6.21 6.94 3.88
N VAL A 134 -5.18 7.15 3.06
CA VAL A 134 -5.30 7.78 1.75
C VAL A 134 -6.11 6.91 0.79
N GLU A 135 -5.88 5.59 0.76
CA GLU A 135 -6.68 4.65 -0.01
C GLU A 135 -8.15 4.64 0.42
N ASN A 136 -8.41 4.64 1.72
CA ASN A 136 -9.76 4.72 2.25
C ASN A 136 -10.46 6.02 1.85
N ALA A 137 -9.75 7.15 1.92
CA ALA A 137 -10.31 8.43 1.50
C ALA A 137 -10.68 8.44 0.02
N PHE A 138 -9.84 7.90 -0.86
CA PHE A 138 -10.16 7.79 -2.28
C PHE A 138 -11.26 6.77 -2.58
N LYS A 139 -11.27 5.65 -1.88
CA LYS A 139 -12.28 4.60 -2.06
C LYS A 139 -13.69 5.05 -1.66
N HIS A 140 -13.79 5.83 -0.59
CA HIS A 140 -15.06 6.19 0.02
C HIS A 140 -15.44 7.67 -0.15
N GLY A 141 -14.49 8.51 -0.62
CA GLY A 141 -14.68 9.95 -0.77
C GLY A 141 -14.83 10.43 -2.21
N VAL A 142 -14.68 9.55 -3.21
CA VAL A 142 -14.80 9.92 -4.64
C VAL A 142 -16.19 9.58 -5.18
N SER A 143 -16.87 10.58 -5.77
CA SER A 143 -18.07 10.40 -6.58
C SER A 143 -17.86 10.97 -7.97
N TYR A 144 -18.40 10.29 -8.98
CA TYR A 144 -18.40 10.77 -10.36
C TYR A 144 -19.70 11.54 -10.69
N GLN A 145 -20.67 11.54 -9.80
CA GLN A 145 -21.98 12.16 -10.00
C GLN A 145 -22.08 13.56 -9.35
N ARG A 146 -21.34 13.79 -8.25
CA ARG A 146 -21.36 15.05 -7.49
C ARG A 146 -19.95 15.52 -7.15
N ASP A 147 -19.82 16.82 -6.85
CA ASP A 147 -18.56 17.40 -6.41
C ASP A 147 -18.18 16.83 -5.03
N THR A 148 -16.94 16.42 -4.92
CA THR A 148 -16.38 15.84 -3.70
C THR A 148 -15.07 16.52 -3.34
N HIS A 149 -14.83 16.67 -2.03
CA HIS A 149 -13.62 17.30 -1.50
C HIS A 149 -12.89 16.31 -0.63
N ILE A 150 -11.64 16.06 -0.94
CA ILE A 150 -10.72 15.24 -0.13
C ILE A 150 -9.58 16.14 0.29
N HIS A 151 -9.29 16.16 1.59
CA HIS A 151 -8.19 16.92 2.15
C HIS A 151 -7.20 16.00 2.85
N ILE A 152 -5.93 16.09 2.47
CA ILE A 152 -4.82 15.33 3.05
C ILE A 152 -3.80 16.34 3.55
N LEU A 153 -3.55 16.34 4.85
CA LEU A 153 -2.54 17.18 5.52
C LEU A 153 -1.52 16.28 6.20
N MET A 154 -0.25 16.61 6.04
CA MET A 154 0.84 15.96 6.76
C MET A 154 1.90 16.99 7.13
N GLU A 155 2.10 17.21 8.41
CA GLU A 155 3.06 18.17 8.96
C GLU A 155 3.82 17.60 10.14
N GLN A 156 5.00 18.14 10.39
CA GLN A 156 5.80 17.77 11.55
C GLN A 156 5.98 18.99 12.46
N VAL A 157 5.61 18.85 13.73
CA VAL A 157 5.79 19.86 14.77
C VAL A 157 6.69 19.27 15.87
N GLY A 158 7.95 19.66 15.86
CA GLY A 158 8.98 19.06 16.72
C GLY A 158 9.17 17.56 16.38
N GLU A 159 8.97 16.68 17.35
CA GLU A 159 9.06 15.23 17.18
C GLU A 159 7.72 14.56 16.82
N ARG A 160 6.64 15.33 16.71
CA ARG A 160 5.31 14.81 16.43
C ARG A 160 4.96 15.00 14.97
N ILE A 161 4.37 13.94 14.40
CA ILE A 161 3.79 13.94 13.06
C ILE A 161 2.29 14.10 13.22
N HIS A 162 1.73 15.09 12.55
CA HIS A 162 0.29 15.30 12.42
C HIS A 162 -0.11 14.86 11.02
N PHE A 163 -0.94 13.83 10.96
CA PHE A 163 -1.52 13.36 9.71
C PHE A 163 -3.03 13.47 9.79
N PHE A 164 -3.62 14.14 8.82
CA PHE A 164 -5.06 14.33 8.71
C PHE A 164 -5.50 13.96 7.30
N CYS A 165 -6.58 13.19 7.23
CA CYS A 165 -7.16 12.77 5.96
C CYS A 165 -8.69 12.81 6.09
N GLU A 166 -9.32 13.72 5.35
CA GLU A 166 -10.75 13.94 5.36
C GLU A 166 -11.36 13.65 4.01
N ASN A 167 -12.50 13.00 4.02
CA ASN A 167 -13.32 12.76 2.84
C ASN A 167 -14.81 12.80 3.19
N PRO A 168 -15.70 13.16 2.25
CA PRO A 168 -17.14 13.10 2.45
C PRO A 168 -17.59 11.65 2.62
N LYS A 169 -18.59 11.42 3.45
CA LYS A 169 -19.29 10.13 3.50
C LYS A 169 -20.24 10.04 2.30
N ILE A 170 -19.95 9.11 1.40
CA ILE A 170 -20.80 8.83 0.25
C ILE A 170 -21.58 7.56 0.56
N ASP A 171 -22.91 7.66 0.62
CA ASP A 171 -23.78 6.50 0.84
C ASP A 171 -23.82 5.70 -0.48
N SER A 172 -23.27 4.50 -0.44
CA SER A 172 -23.00 3.61 -1.59
C SER A 172 -24.23 3.13 -2.37
N LEU A 173 -25.43 3.51 -1.98
CA LEU A 173 -26.67 3.11 -2.64
C LEU A 173 -26.98 3.91 -3.93
N GLU A 174 -26.38 5.09 -4.11
CA GLU A 174 -26.63 5.95 -5.27
C GLU A 174 -25.57 5.86 -6.38
N ASP A 175 -24.34 5.45 -6.07
CA ASP A 175 -23.20 5.47 -6.99
C ASP A 175 -22.95 4.16 -7.77
N VAL A 176 -23.74 3.09 -7.55
CA VAL A 176 -23.51 1.77 -8.18
C VAL A 176 -23.89 1.73 -9.67
N GLN A 177 -24.56 2.75 -10.22
CA GLN A 177 -25.02 2.74 -11.63
C GLN A 177 -24.09 3.44 -12.63
N GLY A 178 -22.91 3.90 -12.24
CA GLY A 178 -21.99 4.66 -13.10
C GLY A 178 -20.69 3.95 -13.54
N GLY A 179 -20.52 2.70 -13.24
CA GLY A 179 -19.35 1.93 -13.67
C GLY A 179 -19.53 1.37 -15.07
N VAL A 180 -19.10 2.13 -16.09
CA VAL A 180 -18.90 1.60 -17.43
C VAL A 180 -17.64 0.74 -17.39
N GLY A 181 -17.81 -0.55 -17.80
CA GLY A 181 -16.75 -1.53 -17.92
C GLY A 181 -15.66 -1.18 -18.93
#